data_2f74b9bbdf10ea2a8419e828e7055d2e
#
_entry.id   2f74b9bbdf10ea2a8419e828e7055d2e
#
_cell.length_a   1.000
_cell.length_b   1.000
_cell.length_c   1.000
_cell.angle_alpha   90.00
_cell.angle_beta   90.00
_cell.angle_gamma   90.00
#
_symmetry.space_group_name_H-M   'P 1'
#
loop_
_entity.id
_entity.type
_entity.pdbx_description
1 polymer ?
#
loop_
_entity_poly.entity_id
_entity_poly.type
_entity_poly.pdbx_seq_one_letter_code
_entity_poly.pdbx_strand_id
1 'polypeptide(L)'
;LKQEDLIALAKFKQKIEGLGNFIWKGTEKELTKLKSYLYEKTETATEITQMGWQRAGFYAFGNGVFHDCHFIPADEFGIVRLKDKGNFYLPSSSTIYKNDPKLFTFEKQFVHLNLSSVTLKEFTEQLFKVYGDNGRVGFCFYLATLFRDVVTSTSANHWFPILNLFGPKGSGKSELGHTLLSLFTISYTAPNIQNSTPSALNDTVAQSANALAHIDEYKNDIDPKMIEFLKGLWDGTGRTRMNMDLDKKKETTAVDSGI
;
A
#
# COMPACT_ATOMS: atom_id res chain seq x y z
N LEU A 1 3.98 -18.40 9.62
CA LEU A 1 2.80 -18.91 10.34
C LEU A 1 2.12 -17.76 11.05
N LYS A 2 0.79 -17.61 10.86
CA LYS A 2 -0.04 -16.70 11.65
C LYS A 2 -0.45 -17.40 12.96
N GLN A 3 -0.85 -16.64 13.95
CA GLN A 3 -1.32 -17.23 15.23
C GLN A 3 -2.51 -18.18 15.00
N GLU A 4 -3.40 -17.86 14.05
CA GLU A 4 -4.54 -18.71 13.67
C GLU A 4 -4.14 -20.08 13.12
N ASP A 5 -2.96 -20.21 12.51
CA ASP A 5 -2.45 -21.48 11.99
C ASP A 5 -2.03 -22.45 13.12
N LEU A 6 -1.76 -21.92 14.32
CA LEU A 6 -1.38 -22.68 15.51
C LEU A 6 -2.57 -23.08 16.42
N ILE A 7 -3.80 -22.70 16.04
CA ILE A 7 -5.00 -22.97 16.86
C ILE A 7 -5.43 -24.45 16.74
N ALA A 8 -5.42 -25.00 15.51
CA ALA A 8 -5.88 -26.34 15.23
C ALA A 8 -4.82 -27.15 14.49
N LEU A 9 -4.62 -28.42 14.90
CA LEU A 9 -3.64 -29.33 14.31
C LEU A 9 -3.84 -29.49 12.79
N ALA A 10 -5.08 -29.56 12.33
CA ALA A 10 -5.40 -29.69 10.90
C ALA A 10 -4.92 -28.46 10.09
N LYS A 11 -5.17 -27.24 10.57
CA LYS A 11 -4.70 -26.00 9.93
C LYS A 11 -3.19 -25.93 9.93
N PHE A 12 -2.58 -26.27 11.05
CA PHE A 12 -1.12 -26.27 11.17
C PHE A 12 -0.47 -27.27 10.19
N LYS A 13 -0.98 -28.51 10.11
CA LYS A 13 -0.52 -29.50 9.13
C LYS A 13 -0.65 -29.00 7.70
N GLN A 14 -1.83 -28.56 7.32
CA GLN A 14 -2.09 -28.00 5.99
C GLN A 14 -1.08 -26.91 5.62
N LYS A 15 -0.78 -26.01 6.57
CA LYS A 15 0.14 -24.91 6.34
C LYS A 15 1.60 -25.36 6.22
N ILE A 16 2.07 -26.24 7.10
CA ILE A 16 3.45 -26.75 7.10
C ILE A 16 3.70 -27.66 5.89
N GLU A 17 2.80 -28.57 5.63
CA GLU A 17 2.93 -29.55 4.53
C GLU A 17 2.77 -28.86 3.18
N GLY A 18 2.04 -27.74 3.11
CA GLY A 18 1.95 -26.90 1.91
C GLY A 18 3.20 -26.08 1.59
N LEU A 19 4.17 -25.99 2.50
CA LEU A 19 5.43 -25.27 2.28
C LEU A 19 6.53 -26.14 1.62
N GLY A 20 6.30 -27.44 1.48
CA GLY A 20 7.25 -28.36 0.89
C GLY A 20 7.08 -29.80 1.38
N ASN A 21 8.09 -30.62 1.21
CA ASN A 21 8.08 -32.05 1.62
C ASN A 21 8.23 -32.22 3.14
N PHE A 22 7.40 -31.53 3.92
CA PHE A 22 7.38 -31.63 5.37
C PHE A 22 6.18 -32.46 5.80
N ILE A 23 6.36 -33.30 6.82
CA ILE A 23 5.29 -34.10 7.44
C ILE A 23 5.32 -33.85 8.94
N TRP A 24 4.23 -33.31 9.47
CA TRP A 24 4.06 -33.17 10.91
C TRP A 24 3.50 -34.45 11.51
N LYS A 25 4.33 -35.17 12.30
CA LYS A 25 3.94 -36.42 12.98
C LYS A 25 3.44 -36.22 14.41
N GLY A 26 3.50 -35.00 14.92
CA GLY A 26 3.08 -34.68 16.29
C GLY A 26 1.57 -34.64 16.48
N THR A 27 1.18 -34.76 17.74
CA THR A 27 -0.20 -34.72 18.23
C THR A 27 -0.58 -33.25 18.60
N GLU A 28 -1.83 -33.04 19.01
CA GLU A 28 -2.29 -31.72 19.53
C GLU A 28 -1.52 -31.29 20.79
N LYS A 29 -1.14 -32.24 21.64
CA LYS A 29 -0.35 -31.94 22.86
C LYS A 29 1.03 -31.37 22.49
N GLU A 30 1.65 -31.91 21.46
CA GLU A 30 2.95 -31.41 20.97
C GLU A 30 2.81 -30.07 20.27
N LEU A 31 1.74 -29.87 19.51
CA LEU A 31 1.44 -28.56 18.94
C LEU A 31 1.21 -27.50 20.04
N THR A 32 0.49 -27.87 21.12
CA THR A 32 0.29 -26.98 22.26
C THR A 32 1.59 -26.62 22.97
N LYS A 33 2.50 -27.60 23.17
CA LYS A 33 3.83 -27.35 23.71
C LYS A 33 4.66 -26.43 22.82
N LEU A 34 4.66 -26.67 21.51
CA LEU A 34 5.33 -25.81 20.53
C LEU A 34 4.77 -24.39 20.59
N LYS A 35 3.46 -24.25 20.62
CA LYS A 35 2.76 -22.95 20.75
C LYS A 35 3.18 -22.21 22.02
N SER A 36 3.16 -22.89 23.17
CA SER A 36 3.60 -22.29 24.43
C SER A 36 5.05 -21.84 24.36
N TYR A 37 5.93 -22.68 23.86
CA TYR A 37 7.35 -22.34 23.68
C TYR A 37 7.55 -21.11 22.77
N LEU A 38 6.83 -21.05 21.64
CA LEU A 38 6.91 -19.91 20.74
C LEU A 38 6.41 -18.62 21.42
N TYR A 39 5.28 -18.69 22.14
CA TYR A 39 4.70 -17.51 22.80
C TYR A 39 5.57 -16.99 23.97
N GLU A 40 6.34 -17.87 24.62
CA GLU A 40 7.30 -17.46 25.65
C GLU A 40 8.57 -16.82 25.07
N LYS A 41 8.93 -17.17 23.82
CA LYS A 41 10.20 -16.78 23.20
C LYS A 41 10.08 -15.71 22.13
N THR A 42 8.87 -15.40 21.69
CA THR A 42 8.65 -14.46 20.56
C THR A 42 7.77 -13.29 21.02
N GLU A 43 8.06 -12.14 20.45
CA GLU A 43 7.22 -10.96 20.58
C GLU A 43 6.17 -10.96 19.45
N THR A 44 5.05 -10.30 19.68
CA THR A 44 4.02 -10.09 18.68
C THR A 44 4.37 -8.89 17.80
N ALA A 45 4.00 -8.95 16.53
CA ALA A 45 4.11 -7.84 15.61
C ALA A 45 2.79 -7.65 14.84
N THR A 46 2.42 -6.40 14.60
CA THR A 46 1.25 -6.06 13.78
C THR A 46 1.65 -6.05 12.31
N GLU A 47 0.97 -6.82 11.46
CA GLU A 47 1.21 -6.83 10.02
C GLU A 47 0.77 -5.49 9.41
N ILE A 48 1.66 -4.87 8.62
CA ILE A 48 1.35 -3.71 7.79
C ILE A 48 0.81 -4.23 6.46
N THR A 49 -0.47 -4.00 6.21
CA THR A 49 -1.19 -4.49 5.02
C THR A 49 -1.37 -3.43 3.94
N GLN A 50 -1.10 -2.18 4.25
CA GLN A 50 -1.21 -1.03 3.35
C GLN A 50 0.03 -0.15 3.49
N MET A 51 0.59 0.32 2.39
CA MET A 51 1.73 1.24 2.43
C MET A 51 1.28 2.68 2.72
N GLY A 52 2.25 3.56 3.01
CA GLY A 52 1.97 4.95 3.31
C GLY A 52 1.57 5.20 4.76
N TRP A 53 0.69 6.16 4.98
CA TRP A 53 0.34 6.61 6.32
C TRP A 53 -0.41 5.55 7.12
N GLN A 54 0.06 5.31 8.33
CA GLN A 54 -0.53 4.38 9.29
C GLN A 54 -1.23 5.14 10.43
N ARG A 55 -2.40 4.69 10.84
CA ARG A 55 -3.13 5.28 11.99
C ARG A 55 -2.32 5.24 13.29
N ALA A 56 -1.35 4.38 13.37
CA ALA A 56 -0.38 4.32 14.47
C ALA A 56 0.60 5.51 14.49
N GLY A 57 0.56 6.41 13.49
CA GLY A 57 1.34 7.65 13.45
C GLY A 57 2.75 7.48 12.91
N PHE A 58 2.90 6.75 11.81
CA PHE A 58 4.14 6.64 11.04
C PHE A 58 3.82 6.39 9.55
N TYR A 59 4.80 6.55 8.67
CA TYR A 59 4.66 6.30 7.24
C TYR A 59 5.40 5.01 6.86
N ALA A 60 4.67 4.05 6.28
CA ALA A 60 5.21 2.74 5.94
C ALA A 60 5.69 2.67 4.49
N PHE A 61 6.88 2.11 4.29
CA PHE A 61 7.45 1.70 3.01
C PHE A 61 7.68 0.20 3.02
N GLY A 62 7.79 -0.42 1.85
CA GLY A 62 8.04 -1.86 1.76
C GLY A 62 9.37 -2.33 2.34
N ASN A 63 10.31 -1.41 2.61
CA ASN A 63 11.62 -1.69 3.19
C ASN A 63 11.82 -1.13 4.61
N GLY A 64 10.80 -0.52 5.22
CA GLY A 64 10.88 0.05 6.56
C GLY A 64 9.80 1.09 6.81
N VAL A 65 9.95 1.89 7.87
CA VAL A 65 9.02 2.95 8.23
C VAL A 65 9.73 4.27 8.48
N PHE A 66 9.05 5.38 8.20
CA PHE A 66 9.49 6.72 8.56
C PHE A 66 8.70 7.17 9.79
N HIS A 67 9.39 7.38 10.90
CA HIS A 67 8.83 7.76 12.19
C HIS A 67 9.75 8.75 12.90
N ASP A 68 9.18 9.78 13.50
CA ASP A 68 9.92 10.85 14.21
C ASP A 68 11.08 11.44 13.39
N CYS A 69 10.80 11.75 12.12
CA CYS A 69 11.78 12.30 11.17
C CYS A 69 12.97 11.38 10.84
N HIS A 70 12.86 10.08 11.13
CA HIS A 70 13.91 9.10 10.82
C HIS A 70 13.34 7.91 10.06
N PHE A 71 14.11 7.38 9.13
CA PHE A 71 13.80 6.12 8.49
C PHE A 71 14.37 4.96 9.31
N ILE A 72 13.52 4.01 9.66
CA ILE A 72 13.85 2.81 10.42
C ILE A 72 13.65 1.62 9.48
N PRO A 73 14.74 0.98 9.01
CA PRO A 73 14.64 -0.15 8.10
C PRO A 73 14.05 -1.37 8.80
N ALA A 74 13.36 -2.22 8.05
CA ALA A 74 12.96 -3.54 8.50
C ALA A 74 14.19 -4.45 8.62
N ASP A 75 14.19 -5.33 9.61
CA ASP A 75 15.22 -6.37 9.74
C ASP A 75 15.03 -7.50 8.70
N GLU A 76 15.91 -8.51 8.73
CA GLU A 76 15.88 -9.65 7.80
C GLU A 76 14.59 -10.49 7.88
N PHE A 77 13.85 -10.40 8.98
CA PHE A 77 12.56 -11.05 9.16
C PHE A 77 11.39 -10.14 8.75
N GLY A 78 11.67 -8.91 8.32
CA GLY A 78 10.66 -7.90 7.98
C GLY A 78 10.08 -7.20 9.20
N ILE A 79 10.75 -7.23 10.36
CA ILE A 79 10.26 -6.59 11.58
C ILE A 79 10.85 -5.19 11.74
N VAL A 80 9.98 -4.24 12.05
CA VAL A 80 10.33 -2.89 12.50
C VAL A 80 9.91 -2.73 13.96
N ARG A 81 10.82 -2.28 14.80
CA ARG A 81 10.58 -2.08 16.24
C ARG A 81 10.51 -0.59 16.54
N LEU A 82 9.33 -0.11 16.93
CA LEU A 82 9.11 1.27 17.39
C LEU A 82 8.97 1.25 18.91
N LYS A 83 9.85 1.95 19.61
CA LYS A 83 9.93 1.92 21.10
C LYS A 83 8.62 2.32 21.78
N ASP A 84 7.89 3.26 21.17
CA ASP A 84 6.66 3.85 21.71
C ASP A 84 5.38 3.21 21.16
N LYS A 85 5.47 2.38 20.11
CA LYS A 85 4.31 1.86 19.34
C LYS A 85 4.29 0.33 19.22
N GLY A 86 5.38 -0.35 19.57
CA GLY A 86 5.52 -1.80 19.44
C GLY A 86 6.15 -2.26 18.13
N ASN A 87 5.94 -3.52 17.80
CA ASN A 87 6.57 -4.17 16.65
C ASN A 87 5.61 -4.24 15.47
N PHE A 88 6.13 -4.00 14.28
CA PHE A 88 5.39 -4.07 13.02
C PHE A 88 6.08 -5.04 12.07
N TYR A 89 5.27 -5.71 11.24
CA TYR A 89 5.74 -6.71 10.29
C TYR A 89 5.48 -6.27 8.86
N LEU A 90 6.52 -6.24 8.04
CA LEU A 90 6.51 -5.95 6.61
C LEU A 90 6.86 -7.24 5.84
N PRO A 91 5.86 -7.99 5.34
CA PRO A 91 6.10 -9.25 4.62
C PRO A 91 7.04 -9.09 3.42
N SER A 92 6.93 -7.97 2.69
CA SER A 92 7.76 -7.66 1.52
C SER A 92 9.26 -7.65 1.79
N SER A 93 9.67 -7.29 3.00
CA SER A 93 11.08 -7.24 3.44
C SER A 93 11.57 -8.56 4.03
N SER A 94 10.68 -9.46 4.41
CA SER A 94 11.06 -10.75 5.00
C SER A 94 11.82 -11.62 4.00
N THR A 95 12.90 -12.27 4.45
CA THR A 95 13.69 -13.22 3.66
C THR A 95 12.85 -14.35 3.05
N ILE A 96 11.72 -14.70 3.69
CA ILE A 96 10.79 -15.72 3.20
C ILE A 96 10.16 -15.32 1.86
N TYR A 97 9.82 -14.02 1.70
CA TYR A 97 9.08 -13.53 0.52
C TYR A 97 9.91 -12.59 -0.37
N LYS A 98 11.07 -12.13 0.11
CA LYS A 98 11.89 -11.13 -0.58
C LYS A 98 12.24 -11.55 -2.02
N ASN A 99 12.54 -12.82 -2.22
CA ASN A 99 12.98 -13.35 -3.51
C ASN A 99 11.83 -13.86 -4.40
N ASP A 100 10.58 -13.87 -3.93
CA ASP A 100 9.44 -14.24 -4.77
C ASP A 100 8.97 -13.01 -5.57
N PRO A 101 9.13 -12.97 -6.91
CA PRO A 101 8.78 -11.82 -7.72
C PRO A 101 7.27 -11.61 -7.87
N LYS A 102 6.45 -12.60 -7.46
CA LYS A 102 4.98 -12.56 -7.62
C LYS A 102 4.25 -12.06 -6.38
N LEU A 103 4.91 -12.10 -5.22
CA LEU A 103 4.32 -11.69 -3.95
C LEU A 103 4.79 -10.30 -3.55
N PHE A 104 3.87 -9.51 -3.01
CA PHE A 104 4.16 -8.16 -2.48
C PHE A 104 4.82 -7.25 -3.54
N THR A 105 4.32 -7.30 -4.78
CA THR A 105 4.93 -6.59 -5.91
C THR A 105 4.90 -5.09 -5.73
N PHE A 106 3.76 -4.55 -5.27
CA PHE A 106 3.60 -3.12 -5.00
C PHE A 106 4.49 -2.68 -3.83
N GLU A 107 4.46 -3.39 -2.72
CA GLU A 107 5.22 -3.08 -1.52
C GLU A 107 6.73 -3.10 -1.79
N LYS A 108 7.21 -4.03 -2.62
CA LYS A 108 8.62 -4.10 -3.05
C LYS A 108 9.04 -2.95 -3.95
N GLN A 109 8.10 -2.28 -4.59
CA GLN A 109 8.35 -1.09 -5.41
C GLN A 109 8.17 0.20 -4.60
N PHE A 110 7.32 0.18 -3.57
CA PHE A 110 7.04 1.31 -2.69
C PHE A 110 8.09 1.39 -1.58
N VAL A 111 9.27 1.92 -1.89
CA VAL A 111 10.45 1.87 -1.01
C VAL A 111 11.02 3.24 -0.74
N HIS A 112 11.52 3.43 0.47
CA HIS A 112 12.34 4.60 0.81
C HIS A 112 13.76 4.39 0.28
N LEU A 113 14.22 5.32 -0.55
CA LEU A 113 15.60 5.38 -1.04
C LEU A 113 16.31 6.54 -0.35
N ASN A 114 17.49 6.28 0.20
CA ASN A 114 18.33 7.33 0.73
C ASN A 114 19.14 7.95 -0.44
N LEU A 115 18.48 8.79 -1.22
CA LEU A 115 19.10 9.53 -2.32
C LEU A 115 19.63 10.85 -1.77
N SER A 116 20.84 10.85 -1.23
CA SER A 116 21.49 12.03 -0.67
C SER A 116 21.94 13.08 -1.70
N SER A 117 21.82 12.78 -2.99
CA SER A 117 22.37 13.61 -4.08
C SER A 117 21.42 14.65 -4.66
N VAL A 118 20.11 14.54 -4.42
CA VAL A 118 19.09 15.46 -4.96
C VAL A 118 18.17 15.94 -3.84
N THR A 119 18.12 17.24 -3.63
CA THR A 119 17.18 17.84 -2.68
C THR A 119 15.80 18.02 -3.30
N LEU A 120 14.76 18.10 -2.45
CA LEU A 120 13.39 18.39 -2.92
C LEU A 120 13.33 19.72 -3.69
N LYS A 121 14.13 20.71 -3.31
CA LYS A 121 14.23 21.99 -4.01
C LYS A 121 14.75 21.79 -5.44
N GLU A 122 15.85 21.10 -5.63
CA GLU A 122 16.41 20.83 -6.95
C GLU A 122 15.45 20.02 -7.82
N PHE A 123 14.78 19.01 -7.25
CA PHE A 123 13.73 18.25 -7.93
C PHE A 123 12.59 19.16 -8.41
N THR A 124 12.04 20.00 -7.54
CA THR A 124 10.92 20.89 -7.88
C THR A 124 11.31 21.97 -8.89
N GLU A 125 12.52 22.53 -8.81
CA GLU A 125 13.05 23.47 -9.80
C GLU A 125 13.10 22.85 -11.20
N GLN A 126 13.56 21.60 -11.31
CA GLN A 126 13.58 20.89 -12.60
C GLN A 126 12.17 20.53 -13.06
N LEU A 127 11.30 20.04 -12.17
CA LEU A 127 9.92 19.74 -12.48
C LEU A 127 9.19 20.96 -13.07
N PHE A 128 9.35 22.13 -12.43
CA PHE A 128 8.70 23.38 -12.88
C PHE A 128 9.32 23.94 -14.16
N LYS A 129 10.61 23.71 -14.37
CA LYS A 129 11.28 24.09 -15.62
C LYS A 129 10.75 23.27 -16.81
N VAL A 130 10.48 21.98 -16.61
CA VAL A 130 9.99 21.08 -17.66
C VAL A 130 8.51 21.24 -17.93
N TYR A 131 7.68 21.29 -16.88
CA TYR A 131 6.22 21.22 -17.00
C TYR A 131 5.51 22.57 -16.72
N GLY A 132 6.23 23.62 -16.33
CA GLY A 132 5.66 24.93 -16.05
C GLY A 132 4.60 24.89 -14.95
N ASP A 133 3.46 25.52 -15.19
CA ASP A 133 2.34 25.58 -14.24
C ASP A 133 1.67 24.21 -14.02
N ASN A 134 1.66 23.35 -15.04
CA ASN A 134 1.17 21.98 -14.86
C ASN A 134 2.02 21.19 -13.85
N GLY A 135 3.33 21.39 -13.87
CA GLY A 135 4.24 20.81 -12.86
C GLY A 135 3.96 21.35 -11.46
N ARG A 136 3.66 22.66 -11.33
CA ARG A 136 3.28 23.26 -10.04
C ARG A 136 1.98 22.67 -9.50
N VAL A 137 0.94 22.59 -10.34
CA VAL A 137 -0.35 21.99 -9.96
C VAL A 137 -0.17 20.52 -9.55
N GLY A 138 0.56 19.74 -10.37
CA GLY A 138 0.85 18.34 -10.06
C GLY A 138 1.59 18.17 -8.74
N PHE A 139 2.58 19.01 -8.46
CA PHE A 139 3.32 18.97 -7.19
C PHE A 139 2.47 19.42 -6.00
N CYS A 140 1.63 20.43 -6.14
CA CYS A 140 0.67 20.81 -5.10
C CYS A 140 -0.32 19.68 -4.80
N PHE A 141 -0.78 18.98 -5.83
CA PHE A 141 -1.62 17.79 -5.65
C PHE A 141 -0.90 16.67 -4.93
N TYR A 142 0.37 16.42 -5.29
CA TYR A 142 1.23 15.48 -4.57
C TYR A 142 1.34 15.82 -3.07
N LEU A 143 1.60 17.09 -2.74
CA LEU A 143 1.68 17.54 -1.35
C LEU A 143 0.33 17.37 -0.63
N ALA A 144 -0.79 17.76 -1.27
CA ALA A 144 -2.12 17.57 -0.69
C ALA A 144 -2.41 16.08 -0.42
N THR A 145 -1.94 15.20 -1.31
CA THR A 145 -2.10 13.75 -1.15
C THR A 145 -1.37 13.20 0.08
N LEU A 146 -0.18 13.71 0.42
CA LEU A 146 0.53 13.31 1.64
C LEU A 146 -0.25 13.60 2.93
N PHE A 147 -1.17 14.56 2.88
CA PHE A 147 -2.03 14.99 3.99
C PHE A 147 -3.52 14.72 3.69
N ARG A 148 -3.80 13.72 2.84
CA ARG A 148 -5.18 13.44 2.41
C ARG A 148 -6.12 13.16 3.59
N ASP A 149 -5.69 12.42 4.58
CA ASP A 149 -6.46 12.14 5.80
C ASP A 149 -6.82 13.41 6.55
N VAL A 150 -5.91 14.39 6.65
CA VAL A 150 -6.16 15.69 7.26
C VAL A 150 -7.12 16.51 6.40
N VAL A 151 -6.89 16.58 5.08
CA VAL A 151 -7.74 17.33 4.14
C VAL A 151 -9.17 16.79 4.17
N THR A 152 -9.35 15.48 4.11
CA THR A 152 -10.68 14.84 4.13
C THR A 152 -11.36 14.97 5.48
N SER A 153 -10.63 14.89 6.59
CA SER A 153 -11.21 15.02 7.94
C SER A 153 -11.67 16.45 8.26
N THR A 154 -11.03 17.46 7.67
CA THR A 154 -11.39 18.88 7.85
C THR A 154 -12.43 19.38 6.85
N SER A 155 -12.64 18.65 5.75
CA SER A 155 -13.66 18.97 4.75
C SER A 155 -15.05 18.55 5.22
N ALA A 156 -16.05 19.44 5.07
CA ALA A 156 -17.44 19.14 5.44
C ALA A 156 -18.03 17.91 4.70
N ASN A 157 -17.53 17.61 3.51
CA ASN A 157 -18.02 16.53 2.65
C ASN A 157 -17.09 15.32 2.57
N HIS A 158 -15.93 15.36 3.23
CA HIS A 158 -14.93 14.29 3.26
C HIS A 158 -14.39 13.85 1.89
N TRP A 159 -14.46 14.71 0.87
CA TRP A 159 -13.98 14.37 -0.48
C TRP A 159 -12.52 14.77 -0.69
N PHE A 160 -11.92 14.09 -1.65
CA PHE A 160 -10.58 14.43 -2.13
C PHE A 160 -10.60 14.44 -3.67
N PRO A 161 -10.08 15.51 -4.32
CA PRO A 161 -10.17 15.64 -5.76
C PRO A 161 -9.33 14.57 -6.50
N ILE A 162 -9.75 14.25 -7.72
CA ILE A 162 -8.99 13.47 -8.68
C ILE A 162 -8.27 14.44 -9.60
N LEU A 163 -6.96 14.27 -9.81
CA LEU A 163 -6.19 15.07 -10.75
C LEU A 163 -6.24 14.43 -12.14
N ASN A 164 -6.99 15.06 -13.05
CA ASN A 164 -7.04 14.62 -14.45
C ASN A 164 -6.01 15.35 -15.31
N LEU A 165 -5.04 14.62 -15.86
CA LEU A 165 -4.06 15.14 -16.81
C LEU A 165 -4.60 15.02 -18.24
N PHE A 166 -5.11 16.12 -18.77
CA PHE A 166 -5.69 16.18 -20.11
C PHE A 166 -4.77 16.91 -21.09
N GLY A 167 -4.75 16.46 -22.37
CA GLY A 167 -3.98 17.12 -23.42
C GLY A 167 -3.70 16.19 -24.62
N PRO A 168 -3.11 16.69 -25.71
CA PRO A 168 -2.82 15.90 -26.91
C PRO A 168 -1.79 14.78 -26.63
N LYS A 169 -1.73 13.80 -27.54
CA LYS A 169 -0.71 12.74 -27.49
C LYS A 169 0.69 13.37 -27.56
N GLY A 170 1.62 12.86 -26.75
CA GLY A 170 2.99 13.36 -26.69
C GLY A 170 3.22 14.63 -25.87
N SER A 171 2.21 15.14 -25.13
CA SER A 171 2.33 16.36 -24.31
C SER A 171 2.97 16.12 -22.93
N GLY A 172 3.49 14.92 -22.64
CA GLY A 172 4.19 14.62 -21.38
C GLY A 172 3.30 14.29 -20.19
N LYS A 173 1.99 14.03 -20.37
CA LYS A 173 1.05 13.71 -19.28
C LYS A 173 1.48 12.52 -18.43
N SER A 174 1.70 11.39 -19.09
CA SER A 174 2.12 10.16 -18.40
C SER A 174 3.48 10.33 -17.73
N GLU A 175 4.41 11.08 -18.35
CA GLU A 175 5.71 11.40 -17.76
C GLU A 175 5.59 12.27 -16.50
N LEU A 176 4.67 13.24 -16.47
CA LEU A 176 4.39 14.00 -15.25
C LEU A 176 3.87 13.09 -14.14
N GLY A 177 2.91 12.22 -14.45
CA GLY A 177 2.38 11.23 -13.50
C GLY A 177 3.47 10.31 -12.96
N HIS A 178 4.31 9.75 -13.84
CA HIS A 178 5.44 8.89 -13.45
C HIS A 178 6.49 9.65 -12.63
N THR A 179 6.78 10.91 -12.99
CA THR A 179 7.72 11.75 -12.23
C THR A 179 7.25 12.00 -10.81
N LEU A 180 5.96 12.27 -10.59
CA LEU A 180 5.39 12.43 -9.26
C LEU A 180 5.36 11.10 -8.48
N LEU A 181 5.03 9.99 -9.15
CA LEU A 181 5.05 8.65 -8.54
C LEU A 181 6.45 8.19 -8.14
N SER A 182 7.50 8.64 -8.84
CA SER A 182 8.89 8.30 -8.50
C SER A 182 9.32 8.79 -7.11
N LEU A 183 8.55 9.67 -6.49
CA LEU A 183 8.73 10.09 -5.10
C LEU A 183 8.27 9.03 -4.08
N PHE A 184 7.55 7.99 -4.53
CA PHE A 184 7.06 6.90 -3.68
C PHE A 184 7.57 5.52 -4.12
N THR A 185 7.75 5.33 -5.44
CA THR A 185 8.00 4.02 -6.02
C THR A 185 9.23 4.04 -6.93
N ILE A 186 9.99 2.94 -6.92
CA ILE A 186 11.14 2.76 -7.84
C ILE A 186 10.72 2.28 -9.23
N SER A 187 9.53 1.70 -9.34
CA SER A 187 8.92 1.24 -10.58
C SER A 187 7.43 1.15 -10.39
N TYR A 188 6.66 1.68 -11.32
CA TYR A 188 5.20 1.63 -11.27
C TYR A 188 4.65 1.49 -12.68
N THR A 189 3.75 0.53 -12.88
CA THR A 189 2.97 0.39 -14.10
C THR A 189 1.53 0.78 -13.81
N ALA A 190 1.09 1.90 -14.35
CA ALA A 190 -0.27 2.37 -14.19
C ALA A 190 -1.26 1.37 -14.82
N PRO A 191 -2.31 0.95 -14.12
CA PRO A 191 -3.36 0.15 -14.71
C PRO A 191 -4.11 0.96 -15.77
N ASN A 192 -4.40 0.31 -16.89
CA ASN A 192 -5.20 0.89 -17.96
C ASN A 192 -6.69 0.76 -17.59
N ILE A 193 -7.39 1.90 -17.46
CA ILE A 193 -8.81 1.91 -17.07
C ILE A 193 -9.72 1.18 -18.07
N GLN A 194 -9.38 1.16 -19.34
CA GLN A 194 -10.16 0.49 -20.38
C GLN A 194 -10.12 -1.05 -20.27
N ASN A 195 -9.00 -1.57 -19.75
CA ASN A 195 -8.74 -3.02 -19.70
C ASN A 195 -8.86 -3.59 -18.28
N SER A 196 -9.20 -2.74 -17.29
CA SER A 196 -9.30 -3.13 -15.89
C SER A 196 -10.74 -3.27 -15.44
N THR A 197 -10.98 -4.09 -14.43
CA THR A 197 -12.28 -4.12 -13.75
C THR A 197 -12.31 -3.12 -12.59
N PRO A 198 -13.50 -2.59 -12.19
CA PRO A 198 -13.59 -1.72 -11.01
C PRO A 198 -13.00 -2.36 -9.74
N SER A 199 -13.09 -3.67 -9.61
CA SER A 199 -12.50 -4.40 -8.48
C SER A 199 -10.97 -4.34 -8.49
N ALA A 200 -10.35 -4.59 -9.64
CA ALA A 200 -8.89 -4.55 -9.78
C ALA A 200 -8.35 -3.13 -9.54
N LEU A 201 -9.03 -2.10 -10.07
CA LEU A 201 -8.66 -0.71 -9.81
C LEU A 201 -8.83 -0.33 -8.34
N ASN A 202 -9.92 -0.77 -7.70
CA ASN A 202 -10.12 -0.53 -6.27
C ASN A 202 -9.00 -1.17 -5.42
N ASP A 203 -8.61 -2.40 -5.75
CA ASP A 203 -7.50 -3.08 -5.06
C ASP A 203 -6.18 -2.31 -5.28
N THR A 204 -5.96 -1.73 -6.47
CA THR A 204 -4.78 -0.91 -6.76
C THR A 204 -4.75 0.38 -5.94
N VAL A 205 -5.84 1.15 -5.91
CA VAL A 205 -5.89 2.42 -5.17
C VAL A 205 -5.94 2.23 -3.66
N ALA A 206 -6.30 1.05 -3.17
CA ALA A 206 -6.32 0.70 -1.76
C ALA A 206 -4.96 0.20 -1.22
N GLN A 207 -3.96 0.02 -2.09
CA GLN A 207 -2.63 -0.46 -1.68
C GLN A 207 -1.85 0.54 -0.84
N SER A 208 -2.22 1.84 -0.90
CA SER A 208 -1.53 2.88 -0.13
C SER A 208 -2.49 3.90 0.46
N ALA A 209 -2.07 4.54 1.55
CA ALA A 209 -2.73 5.67 2.19
C ALA A 209 -1.82 6.90 2.14
N ASN A 210 -2.39 8.07 1.89
CA ASN A 210 -1.65 9.34 1.74
C ASN A 210 -0.48 9.23 0.74
N ALA A 211 -0.72 8.55 -0.38
CA ALA A 211 0.21 8.39 -1.50
C ALA A 211 -0.54 8.47 -2.82
N LEU A 212 0.17 8.71 -3.92
CA LEU A 212 -0.43 8.76 -5.25
C LEU A 212 -0.71 7.34 -5.79
N ALA A 213 -1.86 7.19 -6.43
CA ALA A 213 -2.16 6.10 -7.34
C ALA A 213 -2.42 6.69 -8.73
N HIS A 214 -1.82 6.12 -9.76
CA HIS A 214 -1.97 6.58 -11.14
C HIS A 214 -2.76 5.54 -11.94
N ILE A 215 -3.82 6.00 -12.61
CA ILE A 215 -4.65 5.22 -13.55
C ILE A 215 -4.48 5.86 -14.93
N ASP A 216 -4.16 5.06 -15.94
CA ASP A 216 -3.88 5.55 -17.29
C ASP A 216 -5.02 5.27 -18.27
N GLU A 217 -4.95 5.93 -19.44
CA GLU A 217 -5.85 5.73 -20.61
C GLU A 217 -7.32 6.10 -20.35
N TYR A 218 -7.60 7.18 -19.59
CA TYR A 218 -8.95 7.72 -19.50
C TYR A 218 -9.42 8.23 -20.87
N LYS A 219 -10.61 7.81 -21.30
CA LYS A 219 -11.29 8.27 -22.51
C LYS A 219 -12.75 8.58 -22.19
N ASN A 220 -13.37 9.44 -23.01
CA ASN A 220 -14.77 9.84 -22.79
C ASN A 220 -15.81 8.74 -23.05
N ASP A 221 -15.39 7.62 -23.69
CA ASP A 221 -16.21 6.47 -24.03
C ASP A 221 -16.03 5.27 -23.10
N ILE A 222 -15.50 5.50 -21.89
CA ILE A 222 -15.36 4.43 -20.88
C ILE A 222 -16.72 3.89 -20.44
N ASP A 223 -16.73 2.64 -19.98
CA ASP A 223 -17.92 1.98 -19.42
C ASP A 223 -18.54 2.85 -18.31
N PRO A 224 -19.86 3.09 -18.31
CA PRO A 224 -20.54 3.82 -17.26
C PRO A 224 -20.25 3.34 -15.84
N LYS A 225 -19.97 2.05 -15.64
CA LYS A 225 -19.54 1.47 -14.36
C LYS A 225 -18.21 2.03 -13.87
N MET A 226 -17.31 2.37 -14.81
CA MET A 226 -16.04 3.02 -14.47
C MET A 226 -16.25 4.47 -14.06
N ILE A 227 -17.21 5.18 -14.67
CA ILE A 227 -17.57 6.55 -14.26
C ILE A 227 -18.10 6.54 -12.82
N GLU A 228 -19.00 5.60 -12.50
CA GLU A 228 -19.53 5.46 -11.14
C GLU A 228 -18.42 5.06 -10.14
N PHE A 229 -17.49 4.21 -10.55
CA PHE A 229 -16.31 3.88 -9.75
C PHE A 229 -15.47 5.14 -9.46
N LEU A 230 -15.15 5.97 -10.46
CA LEU A 230 -14.38 7.21 -10.27
C LEU A 230 -15.10 8.21 -9.36
N LYS A 231 -16.45 8.32 -9.45
CA LYS A 231 -17.23 9.12 -8.49
C LYS A 231 -17.07 8.61 -7.06
N GLY A 232 -17.13 7.28 -6.87
CA GLY A 232 -16.90 6.67 -5.56
C GLY A 232 -15.48 6.96 -5.01
N LEU A 233 -14.46 7.02 -5.88
CA LEU A 233 -13.11 7.40 -5.47
C LEU A 233 -13.03 8.86 -4.99
N TRP A 234 -13.74 9.77 -5.66
CA TRP A 234 -13.86 11.16 -5.24
C TRP A 234 -14.44 11.30 -3.83
N ASP A 235 -15.48 10.51 -3.54
CA ASP A 235 -16.15 10.50 -2.24
C ASP A 235 -15.38 9.68 -1.17
N GLY A 236 -14.21 9.13 -1.51
CA GLY A 236 -13.44 8.25 -0.62
C GLY A 236 -14.12 6.92 -0.32
N THR A 237 -15.21 6.60 -1.04
CA THR A 237 -15.96 5.37 -0.86
C THR A 237 -15.39 4.29 -1.78
N GLY A 238 -14.64 3.36 -1.20
CA GLY A 238 -14.22 2.17 -1.89
C GLY A 238 -15.35 1.13 -2.00
N ARG A 239 -15.01 -0.04 -2.53
CA ARG A 239 -15.96 -1.15 -2.69
C ARG A 239 -16.38 -1.72 -1.34
N THR A 240 -17.69 -1.82 -1.10
CA THR A 240 -18.25 -2.57 0.03
C THR A 240 -18.50 -4.01 -0.40
N ARG A 241 -17.88 -4.98 0.28
CA ARG A 241 -18.18 -6.41 0.15
C ARG A 241 -18.94 -6.91 1.37
N MET A 242 -19.96 -7.73 1.14
CA MET A 242 -20.48 -8.58 2.22
C MET A 242 -19.48 -9.72 2.44
N ASN A 243 -18.99 -9.85 3.65
CA ASN A 243 -18.18 -10.99 4.04
C ASN A 243 -19.11 -12.21 4.20
N MET A 244 -18.71 -13.35 3.66
CA MET A 244 -19.47 -14.61 3.86
C MET A 244 -19.37 -15.14 5.30
N ASP A 245 -18.45 -14.59 6.09
CA ASP A 245 -18.28 -14.92 7.50
C ASP A 245 -19.28 -14.10 8.33
N LEU A 246 -20.22 -14.77 8.98
CA LEU A 246 -21.33 -14.16 9.74
C LEU A 246 -20.85 -13.27 10.90
N ASP A 247 -19.62 -13.49 11.38
CA ASP A 247 -19.00 -12.71 12.46
C ASP A 247 -18.26 -11.46 11.99
N LYS A 248 -18.04 -11.29 10.69
CA LYS A 248 -17.41 -10.11 10.12
C LYS A 248 -18.45 -9.19 9.49
N LYS A 249 -18.61 -8.00 10.06
CA LYS A 249 -19.39 -6.90 9.46
C LYS A 249 -18.84 -6.55 8.07
N LYS A 250 -19.64 -5.85 7.27
CA LYS A 250 -19.26 -5.33 5.94
C LYS A 250 -17.81 -4.83 5.92
N GLU A 251 -17.01 -5.42 5.07
CA GLU A 251 -15.66 -4.92 4.80
C GLU A 251 -15.75 -3.85 3.71
N THR A 252 -15.52 -2.61 4.10
CA THR A 252 -15.45 -1.50 3.14
C THR A 252 -13.97 -1.20 2.95
N THR A 253 -13.48 -1.38 1.73
CA THR A 253 -12.13 -0.98 1.37
C THR A 253 -12.12 0.54 1.25
N ALA A 254 -11.53 1.23 2.20
CA ALA A 254 -11.34 2.68 2.12
C ALA A 254 -10.34 3.01 1.01
N VAL A 255 -10.59 4.08 0.27
CA VAL A 255 -9.65 4.65 -0.70
C VAL A 255 -8.99 5.85 -0.05
N ASP A 256 -7.76 5.67 0.37
CA ASP A 256 -6.98 6.67 1.11
C ASP A 256 -5.80 7.24 0.29
N SER A 257 -5.70 6.87 -1.00
CA SER A 257 -4.73 7.41 -1.96
C SER A 257 -5.28 8.61 -2.75
N GLY A 258 -4.42 9.55 -3.17
CA GLY A 258 -4.74 10.56 -4.19
C GLY A 258 -4.62 9.94 -5.60
N ILE A 259 -5.50 10.28 -6.52
CA ILE A 259 -5.59 9.67 -7.85
C ILE A 259 -5.44 10.74 -8.92
#